data_372f1fa0bf9225cdaffc35d6d7ffd43e
#
_entry.id   372f1fa0bf9225cdaffc35d6d7ffd43e
#
_cell.length_a   1.000
_cell.length_b   1.000
_cell.length_c   1.000
_cell.angle_alpha   90.00
_cell.angle_beta   90.00
_cell.angle_gamma   90.00
#
_symmetry.space_group_name_H-M   'P 1'
#
loop_
_entity.id
_entity.type
_entity.pdbx_description
1 polymer ?
#
loop_
_entity_poly.entity_id
_entity_poly.type
_entity_poly.pdbx_seq_one_letter_code
_entity_poly.pdbx_strand_id
1 'polypeptide(L)'
;VLCRLKGDPMICADRLQLGRALGNLLRNAVKYSREEVGIVVGCVRKGTRLWIFVKDNGYGIEKADQKHMFETGYRSPSVERRTEGTGLGLSFVKMVMSAHGGRIVYRTREGGGSRFVLIMKSKQR
;
A
#
# COMPACT_ATOMS: atom_id res chain seq x y z
N VAL A 1 7.76 9.99 -8.19
CA VAL A 1 7.96 8.86 -7.26
C VAL A 1 9.39 8.86 -6.75
N LEU A 2 9.54 8.87 -5.46
CA LEU A 2 10.83 8.80 -4.79
C LEU A 2 10.97 7.44 -4.10
N CYS A 3 12.06 6.74 -4.39
CA CYS A 3 12.35 5.43 -3.79
C CYS A 3 13.48 5.53 -2.77
N ARG A 4 13.30 4.89 -1.63
CA ARG A 4 14.31 4.82 -0.57
C ARG A 4 14.56 3.38 -0.19
N LEU A 5 15.83 3.01 -0.10
CA LEU A 5 16.25 1.69 0.34
C LEU A 5 17.19 1.82 1.54
N LYS A 6 16.94 1.02 2.57
CA LYS A 6 17.78 0.91 3.75
C LYS A 6 17.96 -0.55 4.14
N GLY A 7 19.19 -0.95 4.41
CA GLY A 7 19.52 -2.31 4.76
C GLY A 7 19.69 -3.20 3.54
N ASP A 8 19.57 -4.49 3.74
CA ASP A 8 19.69 -5.49 2.69
C ASP A 8 18.32 -6.16 2.50
N PRO A 9 17.48 -5.64 1.58
CA PRO A 9 16.08 -6.03 1.47
C PRO A 9 15.90 -7.34 0.70
N MET A 10 16.36 -8.44 1.24
CA MET A 10 16.09 -9.75 0.68
C MET A 10 14.90 -10.42 1.35
N ILE A 11 13.95 -10.86 0.54
CA ILE A 11 12.77 -11.58 0.98
C ILE A 11 12.54 -12.80 0.10
N CYS A 12 11.86 -13.80 0.67
CA CYS A 12 11.34 -14.90 -0.13
C CYS A 12 9.89 -14.58 -0.51
N ALA A 13 9.68 -14.24 -1.76
CA ALA A 13 8.38 -13.80 -2.24
C ALA A 13 8.19 -14.16 -3.71
N ASP A 14 6.92 -14.27 -4.11
CA ASP A 14 6.56 -14.37 -5.51
C ASP A 14 6.71 -12.98 -6.14
N ARG A 15 7.69 -12.83 -7.02
CA ARG A 15 8.02 -11.54 -7.65
C ARG A 15 6.86 -10.95 -8.42
N LEU A 16 6.11 -11.78 -9.14
CA LEU A 16 4.99 -11.32 -9.94
C LEU A 16 3.84 -10.82 -9.06
N GLN A 17 3.49 -11.58 -8.04
CA GLN A 17 2.40 -11.23 -7.14
C GLN A 17 2.75 -10.00 -6.29
N LEU A 18 3.96 -9.95 -5.77
CA LEU A 18 4.42 -8.78 -5.01
C LEU A 18 4.47 -7.53 -5.88
N GLY A 19 4.96 -7.67 -7.13
CA GLY A 19 4.97 -6.56 -8.08
C GLY A 19 3.58 -6.04 -8.40
N ARG A 20 2.60 -6.93 -8.56
CA ARG A 20 1.19 -6.54 -8.77
C ARG A 20 0.61 -5.85 -7.55
N ALA A 21 0.93 -6.34 -6.35
CA ALA A 21 0.47 -5.71 -5.11
C ALA A 21 1.02 -4.28 -4.98
N LEU A 22 2.30 -4.09 -5.21
CA LEU A 22 2.92 -2.76 -5.20
C LEU A 22 2.34 -1.85 -6.28
N GLY A 23 2.12 -2.38 -7.47
CA GLY A 23 1.46 -1.64 -8.55
C GLY A 23 0.06 -1.18 -8.17
N ASN A 24 -0.70 -2.02 -7.47
CA ASN A 24 -2.03 -1.65 -6.98
C ASN A 24 -1.95 -0.52 -5.94
N LEU A 25 -0.98 -0.56 -5.04
CA LEU A 25 -0.79 0.54 -4.07
C LEU A 25 -0.40 1.84 -4.77
N LEU A 26 0.45 1.79 -5.79
CA LEU A 26 0.83 2.97 -6.55
C LEU A 26 -0.34 3.55 -7.32
N ARG A 27 -1.12 2.71 -7.99
CA ARG A 27 -2.33 3.15 -8.69
C ARG A 27 -3.33 3.77 -7.72
N ASN A 28 -3.47 3.18 -6.53
CA ASN A 28 -4.34 3.72 -5.49
C ASN A 28 -3.87 5.11 -5.04
N ALA A 29 -2.58 5.31 -4.87
CA ALA A 29 -2.01 6.60 -4.52
C ALA A 29 -2.31 7.67 -5.57
N VAL A 30 -2.22 7.32 -6.85
CA VAL A 30 -2.57 8.22 -7.96
C VAL A 30 -4.06 8.52 -7.98
N LYS A 31 -4.92 7.52 -7.77
CA LYS A 31 -6.38 7.71 -7.72
C LYS A 31 -6.82 8.74 -6.68
N TYR A 32 -6.22 8.70 -5.50
CA TYR A 32 -6.57 9.59 -4.39
C TYR A 32 -5.70 10.84 -4.36
N SER A 33 -4.91 11.08 -5.41
CA SER A 33 -4.00 12.23 -5.45
C SER A 33 -4.73 13.55 -5.58
N ARG A 34 -4.08 14.58 -5.08
CA ARG A 34 -4.43 15.98 -5.33
C ARG A 34 -3.75 16.42 -6.63
N GLU A 35 -3.90 17.71 -7.00
CA GLU A 35 -3.30 18.25 -8.22
C GLU A 35 -1.81 17.95 -8.34
N GLU A 36 -1.07 18.13 -7.25
CA GLU A 36 0.34 17.76 -7.21
C GLU A 36 0.49 16.40 -6.56
N VAL A 37 0.86 15.40 -7.36
CA VAL A 37 1.05 14.04 -6.88
C VAL A 37 2.41 13.91 -6.23
N GLY A 38 2.43 13.65 -4.93
CA GLY A 38 3.65 13.34 -4.20
C GLY A 38 3.59 11.92 -3.66
N ILE A 39 4.41 11.03 -4.18
CA ILE A 39 4.46 9.63 -3.77
C ILE A 39 5.89 9.28 -3.38
N VAL A 40 6.05 8.70 -2.21
CA VAL A 40 7.33 8.18 -1.72
C VAL A 40 7.19 6.68 -1.49
N VAL A 41 8.02 5.91 -2.14
CA VAL A 41 8.12 4.46 -1.94
C VAL A 41 9.45 4.19 -1.24
N GLY A 42 9.41 3.38 -0.21
CA GLY A 42 10.61 3.04 0.52
C GLY A 42 10.59 1.63 1.06
N CYS A 43 11.75 1.19 1.47
CA CYS A 43 11.94 -0.13 2.02
C CYS A 43 12.95 -0.02 3.18
N VAL A 44 12.58 -0.56 4.34
CA VAL A 44 13.43 -0.54 5.53
C VAL A 44 13.43 -1.93 6.13
N ARG A 45 14.62 -2.44 6.40
CA ARG A 45 14.78 -3.69 7.13
C ARG A 45 14.88 -3.37 8.63
N LYS A 46 14.07 -4.04 9.42
CA LYS A 46 14.10 -3.96 10.90
C LYS A 46 14.20 -5.38 11.46
N GLY A 47 15.42 -5.77 11.88
CA GLY A 47 15.67 -7.12 12.39
C GLY A 47 15.35 -8.18 11.34
N THR A 48 14.38 -9.05 11.64
CA THR A 48 13.95 -10.12 10.74
C THR A 48 12.80 -9.73 9.82
N ARG A 49 12.42 -8.45 9.83
CA ARG A 49 11.28 -7.97 9.06
C ARG A 49 11.68 -6.94 8.02
N LEU A 50 10.99 -6.98 6.91
CA LEU A 50 11.09 -5.99 5.86
C LEU A 50 9.80 -5.16 5.85
N TRP A 51 9.95 -3.86 5.87
CA TRP A 51 8.85 -2.91 5.78
C TRP A 51 8.94 -2.17 4.46
N ILE A 52 7.94 -2.37 3.62
CA ILE A 52 7.82 -1.65 2.36
C ILE A 52 6.68 -0.65 2.53
N PHE A 53 6.94 0.62 2.29
CA PHE A 53 5.92 1.63 2.48
C PHE A 53 5.67 2.45 1.22
N VAL A 54 4.42 2.86 1.07
CA VAL A 54 3.97 3.77 0.02
C VAL A 54 3.25 4.91 0.70
N LYS A 55 3.81 6.10 0.61
CA LYS A 55 3.23 7.33 1.18
C LYS A 55 2.75 8.22 0.05
N ASP A 56 1.61 8.85 0.23
CA ASP A 56 1.12 9.86 -0.70
C ASP A 56 0.65 11.11 0.05
N ASN A 57 0.49 12.19 -0.69
CA ASN A 57 -0.02 13.46 -0.19
C ASN A 57 -1.45 13.73 -0.64
N GLY A 58 -2.21 12.69 -0.94
CA GLY A 58 -3.57 12.80 -1.44
C GLY A 58 -4.60 13.14 -0.37
N TYR A 59 -5.85 12.72 -0.64
CA TYR A 59 -6.97 13.02 0.24
C TYR A 59 -7.01 12.14 1.49
N GLY A 60 -6.32 11.01 1.47
CA GLY A 60 -6.44 10.01 2.52
C GLY A 60 -7.72 9.19 2.39
N ILE A 61 -7.96 8.30 3.33
CA ILE A 61 -9.14 7.45 3.37
C ILE A 61 -9.91 7.77 4.66
N GLU A 62 -11.18 8.08 4.51
CA GLU A 62 -12.04 8.40 5.65
C GLU A 62 -12.16 7.20 6.60
N LYS A 63 -12.32 7.47 7.90
CA LYS A 63 -12.44 6.42 8.91
C LYS A 63 -13.52 5.40 8.61
N ALA A 64 -14.66 5.85 8.10
CA ALA A 64 -15.75 4.96 7.75
C ALA A 64 -15.35 3.97 6.67
N ASP A 65 -14.54 4.42 5.71
CA ASP A 65 -14.07 3.58 4.61
C ASP A 65 -12.93 2.65 5.03
N GLN A 66 -12.12 3.06 6.01
CA GLN A 66 -10.99 2.25 6.49
C GLN A 66 -11.42 0.90 7.03
N LYS A 67 -12.64 0.81 7.57
CA LYS A 67 -13.19 -0.45 8.08
C LYS A 67 -13.44 -1.48 6.99
N HIS A 68 -13.65 -1.02 5.76
CA HIS A 68 -14.09 -1.85 4.64
C HIS A 68 -13.12 -1.86 3.46
N MET A 69 -12.08 -1.04 3.51
CA MET A 69 -11.22 -0.79 2.34
C MET A 69 -10.50 -2.04 1.79
N PHE A 70 -10.34 -3.07 2.61
CA PHE A 70 -9.75 -4.33 2.18
C PHE A 70 -10.77 -5.39 1.78
N GLU A 71 -12.05 -5.09 1.88
CA GLU A 71 -13.11 -6.00 1.44
C GLU A 71 -13.14 -6.04 -0.08
N THR A 72 -13.32 -7.23 -0.62
CA THR A 72 -13.41 -7.43 -2.07
C THR A 72 -14.61 -6.66 -2.64
N GLY A 73 -14.34 -5.84 -3.65
CA GLY A 73 -15.39 -5.09 -4.33
C GLY A 73 -15.85 -3.82 -3.63
N TYR A 74 -15.31 -3.52 -2.44
CA TYR A 74 -15.71 -2.30 -1.74
C TYR A 74 -15.22 -1.06 -2.45
N ARG A 75 -16.09 -0.09 -2.60
CA ARG A 75 -15.78 1.23 -3.17
C ARG A 75 -16.39 2.29 -2.28
N SER A 76 -15.58 3.29 -1.92
CA SER A 76 -16.06 4.40 -1.11
C SER A 76 -17.10 5.22 -1.88
N PRO A 77 -18.30 5.47 -1.30
CA PRO A 77 -19.30 6.33 -1.95
C PRO A 77 -18.80 7.75 -2.22
N SER A 78 -17.91 8.26 -1.38
CA SER A 78 -17.38 9.61 -1.54
C SER A 78 -16.37 9.71 -2.68
N VAL A 79 -15.73 8.62 -3.06
CA VAL A 79 -14.67 8.57 -4.07
C VAL A 79 -15.17 7.96 -5.38
N GLU A 80 -16.21 7.16 -5.34
CA GLU A 80 -16.74 6.43 -6.48
C GLU A 80 -17.03 7.32 -7.69
N ARG A 81 -17.48 8.54 -7.46
CA ARG A 81 -17.79 9.50 -8.52
C ARG A 81 -16.55 10.07 -9.20
N ARG A 82 -15.39 10.00 -8.54
CA ARG A 82 -14.15 10.61 -9.01
C ARG A 82 -13.18 9.61 -9.62
N THR A 83 -13.36 8.35 -9.31
CA THR A 83 -12.42 7.31 -9.71
C THR A 83 -13.16 6.12 -10.30
N GLU A 84 -12.59 5.54 -11.33
CA GLU A 84 -13.01 4.25 -11.83
C GLU A 84 -12.17 3.16 -11.17
N GLY A 85 -12.78 2.01 -10.94
CA GLY A 85 -12.08 0.87 -10.38
C GLY A 85 -13.05 -0.22 -9.98
N THR A 86 -12.53 -1.40 -9.75
CA THR A 86 -13.30 -2.59 -9.41
C THR A 86 -13.49 -2.80 -7.92
N GLY A 87 -12.77 -2.04 -7.08
CA GLY A 87 -12.72 -2.27 -5.64
C GLY A 87 -11.89 -3.49 -5.26
N LEU A 88 -11.10 -4.03 -6.19
CA LEU A 88 -10.29 -5.23 -5.97
C LEU A 88 -8.84 -4.95 -5.59
N GLY A 89 -8.37 -3.72 -5.79
CA GLY A 89 -6.96 -3.38 -5.63
C GLY A 89 -6.40 -3.65 -4.25
N LEU A 90 -7.05 -3.13 -3.20
CA LEU A 90 -6.57 -3.29 -1.82
C LEU A 90 -6.84 -4.70 -1.28
N SER A 91 -7.96 -5.32 -1.66
CA SER A 91 -8.23 -6.71 -1.27
C SER A 91 -7.20 -7.66 -1.87
N PHE A 92 -6.77 -7.40 -3.10
CA PHE A 92 -5.71 -8.16 -3.74
C PHE A 92 -4.38 -8.04 -2.97
N VAL A 93 -4.01 -6.82 -2.58
CA VAL A 93 -2.79 -6.58 -1.81
C VAL A 93 -2.82 -7.34 -0.48
N LYS A 94 -3.95 -7.29 0.22
CA LYS A 94 -4.14 -8.04 1.47
C LYS A 94 -3.98 -9.54 1.25
N MET A 95 -4.58 -10.07 0.19
CA MET A 95 -4.47 -11.48 -0.16
C MET A 95 -3.01 -11.89 -0.40
N VAL A 96 -2.27 -11.10 -1.17
CA VAL A 96 -0.86 -11.37 -1.45
C VAL A 96 -0.04 -11.37 -0.16
N MET A 97 -0.25 -10.38 0.70
CA MET A 97 0.47 -10.30 1.97
C MET A 97 0.16 -11.50 2.87
N SER A 98 -1.10 -11.89 2.96
CA SER A 98 -1.49 -13.06 3.76
C SER A 98 -0.85 -14.34 3.22
N ALA A 99 -0.79 -14.51 1.91
CA ALA A 99 -0.15 -15.66 1.28
C ALA A 99 1.36 -15.72 1.55
N HIS A 100 1.98 -14.58 1.80
CA HIS A 100 3.40 -14.48 2.11
C HIS A 100 3.70 -14.45 3.62
N GLY A 101 2.69 -14.71 4.45
CA GLY A 101 2.85 -14.66 5.90
C GLY A 101 3.07 -13.25 6.46
N GLY A 102 2.73 -12.26 5.68
CA GLY A 102 2.87 -10.85 6.06
C GLY A 102 1.53 -10.17 6.29
N ARG A 103 1.58 -8.85 6.34
CA ARG A 103 0.38 -8.04 6.54
C ARG A 103 0.53 -6.66 5.91
N ILE A 104 -0.61 -6.00 5.69
CA ILE A 104 -0.69 -4.62 5.26
C ILE A 104 -1.29 -3.77 6.38
N VAL A 105 -0.70 -2.60 6.59
CA VAL A 105 -1.17 -1.63 7.58
C VAL A 105 -1.39 -0.29 6.89
N TYR A 106 -2.47 0.37 7.25
CA TYR A 106 -2.80 1.71 6.77
C TYR A 106 -2.70 2.72 7.91
N ARG A 107 -2.13 3.88 7.61
CA ARG A 107 -2.12 5.03 8.52
C ARG A 107 -2.42 6.30 7.74
N THR A 108 -3.20 7.20 8.34
CA THR A 108 -3.33 8.55 7.83
C THR A 108 -2.05 9.32 8.11
N ARG A 109 -1.75 10.29 7.24
CA ARG A 109 -0.60 11.17 7.44
C ARG A 109 -1.04 12.49 8.02
N GLU A 110 -0.26 13.03 8.94
CA GLU A 110 -0.43 14.40 9.42
C GLU A 110 -0.30 15.36 8.24
N GLY A 111 -1.23 16.30 8.12
CA GLY A 111 -1.26 17.23 7.00
C GLY A 111 -1.94 16.69 5.74
N GLY A 112 -2.42 15.48 5.76
CA GLY A 112 -3.15 14.84 4.65
C GLY A 112 -2.37 13.74 3.96
N GLY A 113 -3.09 12.82 3.35
CA GLY A 113 -2.54 11.71 2.62
C GLY A 113 -2.61 10.39 3.34
N SER A 114 -2.03 9.39 2.72
CA SER A 114 -2.07 8.01 3.17
C SER A 114 -0.67 7.41 3.26
N ARG A 115 -0.55 6.43 4.13
CA ARG A 115 0.64 5.60 4.23
C ARG A 115 0.22 4.14 4.34
N PHE A 116 0.60 3.35 3.34
CA PHE A 116 0.46 1.90 3.38
C PHE A 116 1.80 1.28 3.71
N VAL A 117 1.81 0.31 4.59
CA VAL A 117 3.02 -0.43 4.95
C VAL A 117 2.78 -1.91 4.76
N LEU A 118 3.61 -2.54 3.96
CA LEU A 118 3.65 -3.99 3.80
C LEU A 118 4.75 -4.52 4.70
N ILE A 119 4.39 -5.43 5.60
CA ILE A 119 5.32 -6.00 6.57
C ILE A 119 5.45 -7.48 6.29
N MET A 120 6.67 -7.95 6.06
CA MET A 120 6.93 -9.35 5.77
C MET A 120 8.29 -9.77 6.36
N LYS A 121 8.51 -11.07 6.46
CA LYS A 121 9.78 -11.57 6.97
C LYS A 121 10.87 -11.35 5.94
N SER A 122 11.98 -10.81 6.37
CA SER A 122 13.16 -10.72 5.53
C SER A 122 13.96 -12.01 5.61
N LYS A 123 14.60 -12.37 4.49
CA LYS A 123 15.52 -13.49 4.48
C LYS A 123 16.81 -13.07 5.14
N GLN A 124 17.25 -13.83 6.15
CA GLN A 124 18.55 -13.62 6.77
C GLN A 124 19.64 -14.31 5.96
N ARG A 125 20.77 -13.65 5.89
CA ARG A 125 21.98 -14.23 5.35
C ARG A 125 22.85 -14.78 6.45
#